data_60dbcf607e30e99dfda7be93e30b9bc8
#
_entry.id   60dbcf607e30e99dfda7be93e30b9bc8
#
_cell.length_a   1.000
_cell.length_b   1.000
_cell.length_c   1.000
_cell.angle_alpha   90.00
_cell.angle_beta   90.00
_cell.angle_gamma   90.00
#
_symmetry.space_group_name_H-M   'P 1'
#
loop_
_entity.id
_entity.type
_entity.pdbx_description
1 polymer ?
#
loop_
_entity_poly.entity_id
_entity_poly.type
_entity_poly.pdbx_seq_one_letter_code
_entity_poly.pdbx_strand_id
1 'polypeptide(L)'
;EREAKVLASLNHPHIAAIYGLEEVGGGKALVLELVEGPTLGERLAQGQLPLEEALTIARQIAEALEEAHEKGIVHRDLKPANVKLTAGGKVKVLDFGLAKALDPMTSSGSSASQLAHSPTMSLGATMQGVILGTAAYMSPEQARGANADRRADVWAFGVVLFEMLSGRTLFAGPTISDTLASVLKEEPDLAKLPASTPPRLRRLLERCLRKDTQQRLHSIADARIM
;
A
#
# COMPACT_ATOMS: atom_id res chain seq x y z
N GLU A 1 -21.24 6.55 6.01
CA GLU A 1 -21.30 8.02 5.80
C GLU A 1 -20.19 8.78 6.56
N ARG A 2 -19.90 8.44 7.83
CA ARG A 2 -18.87 9.12 8.64
C ARG A 2 -17.46 8.91 8.05
N GLU A 3 -17.12 7.69 7.64
CA GLU A 3 -15.82 7.37 7.03
C GLU A 3 -15.65 8.04 5.66
N ALA A 4 -16.67 8.07 4.81
CA ALA A 4 -16.62 8.78 3.53
C ALA A 4 -16.39 10.29 3.70
N LYS A 5 -16.99 10.91 4.75
CA LYS A 5 -16.74 12.33 5.09
C LYS A 5 -15.30 12.56 5.56
N VAL A 6 -14.73 11.62 6.32
CA VAL A 6 -13.32 11.71 6.78
C VAL A 6 -12.37 11.54 5.59
N LEU A 7 -12.65 10.60 4.69
CA LEU A 7 -11.86 10.42 3.46
C LEU A 7 -11.95 11.65 2.54
N ALA A 8 -13.14 12.27 2.39
CA ALA A 8 -13.30 13.51 1.63
C ALA A 8 -12.59 14.74 2.25
N SER A 9 -12.17 14.65 3.51
CA SER A 9 -11.36 15.69 4.17
C SER A 9 -9.86 15.59 3.84
N LEU A 10 -9.42 14.53 3.17
CA LEU A 10 -8.04 14.40 2.71
C LEU A 10 -7.81 15.34 1.52
N ASN A 11 -7.09 16.41 1.77
CA ASN A 11 -6.66 17.36 0.74
C ASN A 11 -5.15 17.54 0.83
N HIS A 12 -4.41 16.82 -0.01
CA HIS A 12 -2.96 16.83 -0.01
C HIS A 12 -2.42 16.69 -1.45
N PRO A 13 -1.34 17.36 -1.84
CA PRO A 13 -0.82 17.33 -3.21
C PRO A 13 -0.48 15.92 -3.71
N HIS A 14 -0.17 14.99 -2.79
CA HIS A 14 0.21 13.61 -3.11
C HIS A 14 -0.88 12.57 -2.80
N ILE A 15 -2.12 13.01 -2.54
CA ILE A 15 -3.30 12.14 -2.41
C ILE A 15 -4.27 12.49 -3.53
N ALA A 16 -4.85 11.49 -4.19
CA ALA A 16 -5.94 11.73 -5.14
C ALA A 16 -7.19 12.19 -4.38
N ALA A 17 -7.76 13.29 -4.83
CA ALA A 17 -8.93 13.88 -4.16
C ALA A 17 -10.17 12.99 -4.32
N ILE A 18 -10.97 12.90 -3.25
CA ILE A 18 -12.30 12.30 -3.28
C ILE A 18 -13.31 13.43 -3.37
N TYR A 19 -14.01 13.54 -4.50
CA TYR A 19 -14.97 14.62 -4.74
C TYR A 19 -16.35 14.34 -4.14
N GLY A 20 -16.69 13.07 -3.94
CA GLY A 20 -17.97 12.72 -3.35
C GLY A 20 -18.36 11.26 -3.48
N LEU A 21 -19.58 10.99 -3.05
CA LEU A 21 -20.24 9.68 -3.16
C LEU A 21 -21.56 9.91 -3.91
N GLU A 22 -21.75 9.21 -5.01
CA GLU A 22 -22.98 9.29 -5.81
C GLU A 22 -23.73 7.96 -5.80
N GLU A 23 -25.03 8.01 -5.98
CA GLU A 23 -25.87 6.83 -6.17
C GLU A 23 -26.04 6.57 -7.67
N VAL A 24 -25.57 5.42 -8.13
CA VAL A 24 -25.64 5.01 -9.53
C VAL A 24 -26.22 3.59 -9.62
N GLY A 25 -27.35 3.45 -10.29
CA GLY A 25 -27.95 2.14 -10.54
C GLY A 25 -28.34 1.33 -9.29
N GLY A 26 -28.67 2.00 -8.17
CA GLY A 26 -28.99 1.37 -6.89
C GLY A 26 -27.76 0.99 -6.05
N GLY A 27 -26.56 1.33 -6.49
CA GLY A 27 -25.29 1.19 -5.77
C GLY A 27 -24.67 2.56 -5.45
N LYS A 28 -23.65 2.58 -4.59
CA LYS A 28 -22.87 3.78 -4.26
C LYS A 28 -21.56 3.76 -5.06
N ALA A 29 -21.26 4.88 -5.73
CA ALA A 29 -20.03 5.09 -6.48
C ALA A 29 -19.24 6.27 -5.87
N LEU A 30 -17.93 6.10 -5.74
CA LEU A 30 -17.03 7.18 -5.34
C LEU A 30 -16.60 7.97 -6.56
N VAL A 31 -16.69 9.31 -6.47
CA VAL A 31 -16.18 10.23 -7.48
C VAL A 31 -14.78 10.67 -7.07
N LEU A 32 -13.79 10.26 -7.85
CA LEU A 32 -12.37 10.47 -7.56
C LEU A 32 -11.72 11.42 -8.56
N GLU A 33 -10.63 12.06 -8.17
CA GLU A 33 -9.74 12.79 -9.07
C GLU A 33 -9.23 11.84 -10.18
N LEU A 34 -9.41 12.24 -11.44
CA LEU A 34 -8.79 11.55 -12.56
C LEU A 34 -7.31 11.96 -12.63
N VAL A 35 -6.42 11.06 -12.25
CA VAL A 35 -4.98 11.28 -12.30
C VAL A 35 -4.41 10.70 -13.59
N GLU A 36 -3.95 11.55 -14.49
CA GLU A 36 -3.28 11.15 -15.72
C GLU A 36 -1.83 10.73 -15.45
N GLY A 37 -1.34 9.74 -16.21
CA GLY A 37 0.01 9.20 -16.13
C GLY A 37 0.03 7.71 -15.78
N PRO A 38 1.20 7.06 -15.87
CA PRO A 38 1.34 5.65 -15.53
C PRO A 38 1.23 5.42 -14.02
N THR A 39 0.90 4.20 -13.64
CA THR A 39 1.09 3.72 -12.27
C THR A 39 2.58 3.48 -12.00
N LEU A 40 2.97 3.48 -10.73
CA LEU A 40 4.31 3.05 -10.34
C LEU A 40 4.56 1.59 -10.75
N GLY A 41 3.52 0.73 -10.76
CA GLY A 41 3.61 -0.64 -11.23
C GLY A 41 3.97 -0.73 -12.72
N GLU A 42 3.34 0.08 -13.56
CA GLU A 42 3.67 0.17 -15.00
C GLU A 42 5.08 0.71 -15.22
N ARG A 43 5.55 1.63 -14.38
CA ARG A 43 6.92 2.14 -14.42
C ARG A 43 7.94 1.07 -13.99
N LEU A 44 7.64 0.30 -12.94
CA LEU A 44 8.49 -0.79 -12.44
C LEU A 44 8.57 -1.97 -13.40
N ALA A 45 7.54 -2.21 -14.21
CA ALA A 45 7.59 -3.21 -15.28
C ALA A 45 8.69 -2.92 -16.33
N GLN A 46 9.18 -1.68 -16.41
CA GLN A 46 10.30 -1.28 -17.25
C GLN A 46 11.68 -1.50 -16.59
N GLY A 47 11.71 -1.92 -15.34
CA GLY A 47 12.90 -2.19 -14.55
C GLY A 47 13.01 -1.30 -13.30
N GLN A 48 14.10 -1.52 -12.54
CA GLN A 48 14.39 -0.75 -11.33
C GLN A 48 14.50 0.75 -11.61
N LEU A 49 14.21 1.55 -10.59
CA LEU A 49 14.35 3.01 -10.67
C LEU A 49 15.79 3.45 -10.34
N PRO A 50 16.27 4.53 -10.95
CA PRO A 50 17.44 5.26 -10.44
C PRO A 50 17.21 5.68 -8.98
N LEU A 51 18.27 5.67 -8.17
CA LEU A 51 18.17 5.97 -6.73
C LEU A 51 17.44 7.29 -6.44
N GLU A 52 17.82 8.36 -7.13
CA GLU A 52 17.21 9.69 -6.94
C GLU A 52 15.72 9.73 -7.28
N GLU A 53 15.31 9.03 -8.35
CA GLU A 53 13.90 8.89 -8.72
C GLU A 53 13.14 8.10 -7.65
N ALA A 54 13.70 6.98 -7.19
CA ALA A 54 13.10 6.15 -6.15
C ALA A 54 12.93 6.93 -4.83
N LEU A 55 13.93 7.70 -4.41
CA LEU A 55 13.87 8.54 -3.21
C LEU A 55 12.84 9.67 -3.33
N THR A 56 12.77 10.30 -4.50
CA THR A 56 11.79 11.36 -4.76
C THR A 56 10.36 10.82 -4.66
N ILE A 57 10.08 9.67 -5.25
CA ILE A 57 8.77 9.00 -5.19
C ILE A 57 8.48 8.54 -3.75
N ALA A 58 9.44 7.89 -3.09
CA ALA A 58 9.27 7.41 -1.72
C ALA A 58 8.94 8.53 -0.75
N ARG A 59 9.61 9.69 -0.86
CA ARG A 59 9.33 10.86 -0.03
C ARG A 59 7.89 11.34 -0.21
N GLN A 60 7.41 11.46 -1.44
CA GLN A 60 6.05 11.92 -1.74
C GLN A 60 4.99 10.90 -1.24
N ILE A 61 5.26 9.60 -1.35
CA ILE A 61 4.39 8.56 -0.75
C ILE A 61 4.36 8.71 0.76
N ALA A 62 5.51 8.91 1.40
CA ALA A 62 5.59 9.08 2.85
C ALA A 62 4.83 10.32 3.34
N GLU A 63 4.93 11.45 2.61
CA GLU A 63 4.16 12.68 2.89
C GLU A 63 2.64 12.44 2.78
N ALA A 64 2.19 11.68 1.79
CA ALA A 64 0.78 11.31 1.63
C ALA A 64 0.27 10.43 2.79
N LEU A 65 1.05 9.43 3.18
CA LEU A 65 0.70 8.55 4.29
C LEU A 65 0.72 9.28 5.64
N GLU A 66 1.69 10.18 5.86
CA GLU A 66 1.79 11.01 7.08
C GLU A 66 0.51 11.84 7.27
N GLU A 67 0.10 12.59 6.26
CA GLU A 67 -1.15 13.38 6.27
C GLU A 67 -2.38 12.53 6.59
N ALA A 68 -2.50 11.33 5.98
CA ALA A 68 -3.60 10.44 6.25
C ALA A 68 -3.58 9.90 7.69
N HIS A 69 -2.39 9.51 8.18
CA HIS A 69 -2.21 8.97 9.52
C HIS A 69 -2.51 10.01 10.62
N GLU A 70 -2.18 11.29 10.39
CA GLU A 70 -2.53 12.40 11.29
C GLU A 70 -4.05 12.58 11.42
N LYS A 71 -4.80 12.27 10.37
CA LYS A 71 -6.28 12.26 10.35
C LYS A 71 -6.90 10.93 10.79
N GLY A 72 -6.08 10.00 11.28
CA GLY A 72 -6.53 8.68 11.73
C GLY A 72 -6.91 7.72 10.60
N ILE A 73 -6.52 8.03 9.36
CA ILE A 73 -6.81 7.21 8.18
C ILE A 73 -5.60 6.32 7.90
N VAL A 74 -5.82 5.01 7.78
CA VAL A 74 -4.82 4.01 7.40
C VAL A 74 -5.16 3.54 5.99
N HIS A 75 -4.16 3.51 5.10
CA HIS A 75 -4.35 3.14 3.69
C HIS A 75 -4.72 1.67 3.51
N ARG A 76 -3.95 0.77 4.13
CA ARG A 76 -4.12 -0.70 4.19
C ARG A 76 -3.92 -1.47 2.88
N ASP A 77 -3.84 -0.81 1.74
CA ASP A 77 -3.65 -1.42 0.40
C ASP A 77 -2.62 -0.65 -0.42
N LEU A 78 -1.55 -0.16 0.23
CA LEU A 78 -0.47 0.51 -0.50
C LEU A 78 0.30 -0.51 -1.35
N LYS A 79 0.34 -0.24 -2.66
CA LYS A 79 1.04 -1.05 -3.67
C LYS A 79 1.35 -0.19 -4.89
N PRO A 80 2.28 -0.58 -5.76
CA PRO A 80 2.64 0.23 -6.95
C PRO A 80 1.46 0.54 -7.88
N ALA A 81 0.44 -0.34 -7.96
CA ALA A 81 -0.76 -0.09 -8.76
C ALA A 81 -1.61 1.08 -8.22
N ASN A 82 -1.52 1.38 -6.91
CA ASN A 82 -2.25 2.46 -6.25
C ASN A 82 -1.42 3.76 -6.12
N VAL A 83 -0.33 3.86 -6.87
CA VAL A 83 0.53 5.05 -6.92
C VAL A 83 0.63 5.53 -8.37
N LYS A 84 0.14 6.72 -8.67
CA LYS A 84 0.21 7.34 -10.00
C LYS A 84 1.38 8.31 -10.08
N LEU A 85 2.03 8.34 -11.24
CA LEU A 85 3.14 9.24 -11.56
C LEU A 85 2.67 10.21 -12.65
N THR A 86 2.50 11.48 -12.30
CA THR A 86 2.09 12.50 -13.28
C THR A 86 3.27 12.93 -14.17
N ALA A 87 2.97 13.51 -15.33
CA ALA A 87 4.00 14.03 -16.25
C ALA A 87 4.93 15.07 -15.60
N GLY A 88 4.48 15.79 -14.56
CA GLY A 88 5.28 16.74 -13.80
C GLY A 88 6.10 16.12 -12.66
N GLY A 89 6.24 14.79 -12.59
CA GLY A 89 7.00 14.09 -11.54
C GLY A 89 6.33 14.07 -10.16
N LYS A 90 5.04 14.45 -10.08
CA LYS A 90 4.28 14.36 -8.84
C LYS A 90 3.69 12.96 -8.67
N VAL A 91 3.75 12.47 -7.45
CA VAL A 91 3.07 11.24 -7.02
C VAL A 91 1.65 11.58 -6.59
N LYS A 92 0.71 10.72 -6.92
CA LYS A 92 -0.65 10.69 -6.37
C LYS A 92 -0.95 9.29 -5.86
N VAL A 93 -1.14 9.16 -4.56
CA VAL A 93 -1.57 7.90 -3.92
C VAL A 93 -3.09 7.81 -4.01
N LEU A 94 -3.58 6.67 -4.48
CA LEU A 94 -4.99 6.38 -4.73
C LEU A 94 -5.56 5.48 -3.64
N ASP A 95 -6.87 5.38 -3.54
CA ASP A 95 -7.63 4.33 -2.82
C ASP A 95 -7.37 4.23 -1.31
N PHE A 96 -7.20 5.36 -0.61
CA PHE A 96 -7.10 5.36 0.85
C PHE A 96 -8.35 4.75 1.52
N GLY A 97 -8.14 3.67 2.28
CA GLY A 97 -9.12 3.13 3.23
C GLY A 97 -10.48 2.68 2.66
N LEU A 98 -10.64 2.62 1.32
CA LEU A 98 -11.92 2.30 0.67
C LEU A 98 -12.45 0.91 1.03
N ALA A 99 -11.57 -0.04 1.35
CA ALA A 99 -11.95 -1.40 1.73
C ALA A 99 -12.87 -1.45 2.97
N LYS A 100 -12.75 -0.49 3.92
CA LYS A 100 -13.64 -0.40 5.09
C LYS A 100 -14.90 0.44 4.82
N ALA A 101 -14.80 1.47 3.98
CA ALA A 101 -15.91 2.39 3.75
C ALA A 101 -17.07 1.73 2.97
N LEU A 102 -16.78 0.68 2.22
CA LEU A 102 -17.75 -0.05 1.39
C LEU A 102 -18.31 -1.31 2.06
N ASP A 103 -17.79 -1.72 3.22
CA ASP A 103 -18.21 -2.96 3.91
C ASP A 103 -19.11 -2.65 5.13
N PRO A 104 -20.45 -2.75 5.01
CA PRO A 104 -21.38 -2.42 6.09
C PRO A 104 -21.39 -3.42 7.25
N MET A 105 -20.61 -4.53 7.17
CA MET A 105 -20.72 -5.68 8.10
C MET A 105 -19.61 -5.76 9.16
N THR A 106 -18.70 -4.80 9.30
CA THR A 106 -17.57 -4.92 10.25
C THR A 106 -17.78 -4.26 11.61
N SER A 107 -19.02 -4.11 12.06
CA SER A 107 -19.33 -3.67 13.45
C SER A 107 -19.44 -4.79 14.49
N SER A 108 -19.24 -6.05 14.12
CA SER A 108 -19.26 -7.17 15.08
C SER A 108 -18.21 -8.21 14.70
N GLY A 109 -17.26 -8.41 15.63
CA GLY A 109 -16.12 -9.28 15.49
C GLY A 109 -16.44 -10.69 15.04
N SER A 110 -15.77 -11.14 14.01
CA SER A 110 -15.50 -12.54 13.76
C SER A 110 -14.38 -12.72 12.75
N SER A 111 -13.44 -13.49 13.20
CA SER A 111 -12.16 -13.90 12.62
C SER A 111 -12.32 -14.77 11.38
N ALA A 112 -11.28 -14.83 10.57
CA ALA A 112 -10.96 -15.84 9.52
C ALA A 112 -11.91 -15.97 8.32
N SER A 113 -13.20 -15.67 8.41
CA SER A 113 -14.14 -15.71 7.27
C SER A 113 -14.08 -14.46 6.38
N GLN A 114 -13.38 -13.41 6.81
CA GLN A 114 -13.38 -12.09 6.14
C GLN A 114 -12.46 -12.00 4.92
N LEU A 115 -11.45 -12.87 4.81
CA LEU A 115 -10.62 -12.97 3.61
C LEU A 115 -11.41 -13.51 2.39
N ALA A 116 -12.48 -14.28 2.64
CA ALA A 116 -13.32 -14.88 1.60
C ALA A 116 -14.43 -13.93 1.08
N HIS A 117 -14.70 -12.81 1.78
CA HIS A 117 -15.84 -11.92 1.48
C HIS A 117 -15.43 -10.49 1.15
N SER A 118 -14.15 -10.25 0.88
CA SER A 118 -13.74 -8.98 0.24
C SER A 118 -14.41 -8.88 -1.13
N PRO A 119 -15.07 -7.75 -1.51
CA PRO A 119 -15.73 -7.61 -2.82
C PRO A 119 -14.79 -7.85 -3.99
N THR A 120 -13.49 -7.78 -3.77
CA THR A 120 -12.44 -8.14 -4.72
C THR A 120 -12.30 -9.64 -4.97
N MET A 121 -12.95 -10.54 -4.20
CA MET A 121 -12.81 -11.99 -4.37
C MET A 121 -13.96 -12.67 -5.16
N SER A 122 -15.02 -11.95 -5.55
CA SER A 122 -16.22 -12.57 -6.14
C SER A 122 -16.35 -12.51 -7.67
N LEU A 123 -15.35 -11.99 -8.40
CA LEU A 123 -15.41 -11.89 -9.87
C LEU A 123 -14.21 -12.59 -10.54
N GLY A 124 -14.48 -13.67 -11.21
CA GLY A 124 -13.78 -14.45 -12.23
C GLY A 124 -12.24 -14.33 -12.44
N ALA A 125 -11.69 -15.22 -13.23
CA ALA A 125 -10.26 -15.49 -13.47
C ALA A 125 -9.33 -14.25 -13.74
N THR A 126 -9.86 -13.10 -14.13
CA THR A 126 -9.13 -11.84 -14.30
C THR A 126 -8.68 -11.25 -12.96
N MET A 127 -9.34 -11.60 -11.86
CA MET A 127 -9.05 -11.11 -10.50
C MET A 127 -7.93 -11.88 -9.82
N GLN A 128 -7.60 -13.09 -10.24
CA GLN A 128 -6.52 -13.89 -9.63
C GLN A 128 -5.16 -13.17 -9.71
N GLY A 129 -4.86 -12.52 -10.84
CA GLY A 129 -3.64 -11.73 -11.01
C GLY A 129 -3.60 -10.47 -10.13
N VAL A 130 -4.74 -9.79 -9.97
CA VAL A 130 -4.85 -8.57 -9.13
C VAL A 130 -4.72 -8.91 -7.64
N ILE A 131 -5.35 -10.00 -7.19
CA ILE A 131 -5.29 -10.47 -5.80
C ILE A 131 -3.89 -11.02 -5.48
N LEU A 132 -3.28 -11.77 -6.40
CA LEU A 132 -1.92 -12.28 -6.26
C LEU A 132 -0.92 -11.12 -6.09
N GLY A 133 -1.04 -10.06 -6.91
CA GLY A 133 -0.21 -8.86 -6.80
C GLY A 133 -0.38 -8.12 -5.47
N THR A 134 -1.58 -8.07 -4.91
CA THR A 134 -1.86 -7.39 -3.63
C THR A 134 -1.25 -8.11 -2.43
N ALA A 135 -1.27 -9.45 -2.41
CA ALA A 135 -0.78 -10.26 -1.29
C ALA A 135 0.69 -9.99 -0.95
N ALA A 136 1.53 -9.65 -1.94
CA ALA A 136 2.95 -9.37 -1.77
C ALA A 136 3.25 -8.13 -0.91
N TYR A 137 2.32 -7.19 -0.79
CA TYR A 137 2.47 -5.94 -0.03
C TYR A 137 1.78 -5.97 1.33
N MET A 138 0.97 -7.01 1.60
CA MET A 138 0.31 -7.17 2.89
C MET A 138 1.31 -7.28 4.03
N SER A 139 1.02 -6.62 5.14
CA SER A 139 1.81 -6.81 6.36
C SER A 139 1.54 -8.18 7.01
N PRO A 140 2.46 -8.72 7.82
CA PRO A 140 2.26 -10.01 8.49
C PRO A 140 1.00 -10.06 9.34
N GLU A 141 0.61 -8.96 9.99
CA GLU A 141 -0.63 -8.86 10.75
C GLU A 141 -1.87 -8.90 9.86
N GLN A 142 -1.84 -8.25 8.68
CA GLN A 142 -2.92 -8.35 7.70
C GLN A 142 -3.03 -9.77 7.14
N ALA A 143 -1.91 -10.40 6.81
CA ALA A 143 -1.87 -11.78 6.32
C ALA A 143 -2.42 -12.79 7.34
N ARG A 144 -2.38 -12.47 8.65
CA ARG A 144 -2.99 -13.27 9.74
C ARG A 144 -4.45 -12.90 9.99
N GLY A 145 -5.03 -11.91 9.30
CA GLY A 145 -6.37 -11.40 9.59
C GLY A 145 -6.47 -10.63 10.91
N ALA A 146 -5.35 -10.18 11.47
CA ALA A 146 -5.33 -9.36 12.68
C ALA A 146 -5.62 -7.89 12.38
N ASN A 147 -5.98 -7.13 13.42
CA ASN A 147 -6.19 -5.69 13.26
C ASN A 147 -4.89 -5.00 12.83
N ALA A 148 -4.97 -4.33 11.69
CA ALA A 148 -3.87 -3.55 11.13
C ALA A 148 -4.03 -2.06 11.47
N ASP A 149 -3.01 -1.46 12.07
CA ASP A 149 -2.90 -0.03 12.30
C ASP A 149 -1.97 0.63 11.24
N ARG A 150 -1.60 1.90 11.44
CA ARG A 150 -0.72 2.66 10.54
C ARG A 150 0.63 1.98 10.26
N ARG A 151 1.08 1.05 11.10
CA ARG A 151 2.33 0.29 10.89
C ARG A 151 2.23 -0.73 9.76
N ALA A 152 1.01 -1.11 9.35
CA ALA A 152 0.81 -1.89 8.12
C ALA A 152 1.21 -1.09 6.87
N ASP A 153 0.90 0.22 6.83
CA ASP A 153 1.33 1.08 5.72
C ASP A 153 2.85 1.30 5.73
N VAL A 154 3.49 1.35 6.91
CA VAL A 154 4.95 1.40 7.02
C VAL A 154 5.61 0.14 6.43
N TRP A 155 5.03 -1.03 6.68
CA TRP A 155 5.48 -2.28 6.05
C TRP A 155 5.32 -2.21 4.53
N ALA A 156 4.12 -1.89 4.04
CA ALA A 156 3.84 -1.80 2.61
C ALA A 156 4.75 -0.78 1.90
N PHE A 157 4.99 0.38 2.54
CA PHE A 157 5.98 1.37 2.09
C PHE A 157 7.38 0.75 1.95
N GLY A 158 7.83 -0.02 2.94
CA GLY A 158 9.11 -0.72 2.89
C GLY A 158 9.20 -1.71 1.71
N VAL A 159 8.13 -2.48 1.44
CA VAL A 159 8.05 -3.40 0.30
C VAL A 159 8.11 -2.64 -1.03
N VAL A 160 7.34 -1.56 -1.17
CA VAL A 160 7.34 -0.72 -2.38
C VAL A 160 8.71 -0.07 -2.62
N LEU A 161 9.34 0.46 -1.57
CA LEU A 161 10.68 1.05 -1.66
C LEU A 161 11.74 0.01 -2.06
N PHE A 162 11.69 -1.19 -1.48
CA PHE A 162 12.56 -2.29 -1.89
C PHE A 162 12.40 -2.61 -3.37
N GLU A 163 11.17 -2.71 -3.86
CA GLU A 163 10.88 -3.02 -5.26
C GLU A 163 11.37 -1.91 -6.19
N MET A 164 11.17 -0.64 -5.85
CA MET A 164 11.71 0.50 -6.61
C MET A 164 13.23 0.41 -6.78
N LEU A 165 13.95 0.04 -5.72
CA LEU A 165 15.41 0.00 -5.70
C LEU A 165 16.00 -1.26 -6.36
N SER A 166 15.32 -2.40 -6.22
CA SER A 166 15.85 -3.69 -6.69
C SER A 166 15.27 -4.13 -8.04
N GLY A 167 14.13 -3.55 -8.47
CA GLY A 167 13.34 -4.02 -9.60
C GLY A 167 12.75 -5.42 -9.39
N ARG A 168 12.65 -5.89 -8.14
CA ARG A 168 12.20 -7.25 -7.80
C ARG A 168 11.16 -7.20 -6.69
N THR A 169 10.13 -8.00 -6.83
CA THR A 169 9.16 -8.22 -5.74
C THR A 169 9.85 -8.90 -4.55
N LEU A 170 9.64 -8.38 -3.34
CA LEU A 170 10.29 -8.89 -2.13
C LEU A 170 9.73 -10.25 -1.71
N PHE A 171 8.40 -10.40 -1.73
CA PHE A 171 7.69 -11.62 -1.38
C PHE A 171 6.88 -12.08 -2.59
N ALA A 172 7.09 -13.31 -3.04
CA ALA A 172 6.40 -13.88 -4.19
C ALA A 172 6.22 -15.39 -4.03
N GLY A 173 5.15 -15.91 -4.57
CA GLY A 173 4.85 -17.33 -4.66
C GLY A 173 3.96 -17.62 -5.85
N PRO A 174 3.88 -18.88 -6.29
CA PRO A 174 3.05 -19.28 -7.43
C PRO A 174 1.55 -19.09 -7.19
N THR A 175 1.12 -19.08 -5.93
CA THR A 175 -0.26 -18.81 -5.51
C THR A 175 -0.34 -17.69 -4.47
N ILE A 176 -1.55 -17.19 -4.22
CA ILE A 176 -1.81 -16.22 -3.14
C ILE A 176 -1.38 -16.80 -1.79
N SER A 177 -1.71 -18.07 -1.52
CA SER A 177 -1.35 -18.75 -0.28
C SER A 177 0.15 -18.87 -0.10
N ASP A 178 0.90 -19.15 -1.17
CA ASP A 178 2.36 -19.21 -1.13
C ASP A 178 2.97 -17.84 -0.88
N THR A 179 2.43 -16.79 -1.52
CA THR A 179 2.86 -15.40 -1.28
C THR A 179 2.61 -14.97 0.17
N LEU A 180 1.43 -15.29 0.73
CA LEU A 180 1.12 -15.02 2.14
C LEU A 180 2.03 -15.83 3.07
N ALA A 181 2.33 -17.08 2.73
CA ALA A 181 3.29 -17.90 3.50
C ALA A 181 4.69 -17.28 3.48
N SER A 182 5.15 -16.78 2.33
CA SER A 182 6.42 -16.06 2.21
C SER A 182 6.43 -14.81 3.11
N VAL A 183 5.40 -13.95 3.05
CA VAL A 183 5.26 -12.77 3.94
C VAL A 183 5.32 -13.17 5.43
N LEU A 184 4.69 -14.29 5.80
CA LEU A 184 4.62 -14.72 7.19
C LEU A 184 5.92 -15.38 7.71
N LYS A 185 6.62 -16.14 6.85
CA LYS A 185 7.71 -17.04 7.27
C LYS A 185 9.09 -16.59 6.85
N GLU A 186 9.22 -15.98 5.64
CA GLU A 186 10.53 -15.63 5.10
C GLU A 186 11.00 -14.28 5.63
N GLU A 187 12.27 -14.15 6.01
CA GLU A 187 12.88 -12.88 6.34
C GLU A 187 13.14 -12.05 5.06
N PRO A 188 12.96 -10.71 5.11
CA PRO A 188 13.26 -9.84 3.97
C PRO A 188 14.71 -9.98 3.50
N ASP A 189 14.90 -10.44 2.27
CA ASP A 189 16.25 -10.62 1.70
C ASP A 189 16.78 -9.29 1.13
N LEU A 190 17.36 -8.47 2.01
CA LEU A 190 17.95 -7.18 1.63
C LEU A 190 19.30 -7.32 0.90
N ALA A 191 19.84 -8.52 0.74
CA ALA A 191 21.02 -8.76 -0.09
C ALA A 191 20.71 -8.57 -1.58
N LYS A 192 19.43 -8.67 -1.97
CA LYS A 192 18.95 -8.39 -3.33
C LYS A 192 18.98 -6.89 -3.72
N LEU A 193 19.20 -6.00 -2.77
CA LEU A 193 19.38 -4.57 -3.06
C LEU A 193 20.72 -4.33 -3.78
N PRO A 194 20.77 -3.37 -4.72
CA PRO A 194 22.02 -2.97 -5.36
C PRO A 194 23.11 -2.65 -4.34
N ALA A 195 24.37 -3.01 -4.63
CA ALA A 195 25.50 -2.73 -3.75
C ALA A 195 25.67 -1.21 -3.47
N SER A 196 25.26 -0.38 -4.42
CA SER A 196 25.26 1.09 -4.34
C SER A 196 24.18 1.66 -3.40
N THR A 197 23.27 0.83 -2.87
CA THR A 197 22.21 1.31 -1.94
C THR A 197 22.85 1.85 -0.66
N PRO A 198 22.61 3.14 -0.30
CA PRO A 198 23.21 3.75 0.89
C PRO A 198 22.90 2.97 2.19
N PRO A 199 23.86 2.88 3.13
CA PRO A 199 23.65 2.15 4.40
C PRO A 199 22.46 2.68 5.22
N ARG A 200 22.19 3.98 5.18
CA ARG A 200 21.02 4.57 5.87
C ARG A 200 19.71 4.03 5.30
N LEU A 201 19.63 3.90 3.99
CA LEU A 201 18.43 3.40 3.31
C LEU A 201 18.22 1.90 3.59
N ARG A 202 19.30 1.10 3.66
CA ARG A 202 19.23 -0.30 4.08
C ARG A 202 18.67 -0.42 5.50
N ARG A 203 19.17 0.41 6.42
CA ARG A 203 18.68 0.45 7.82
C ARG A 203 17.22 0.90 7.91
N LEU A 204 16.79 1.83 7.08
CA LEU A 204 15.38 2.22 6.99
C LEU A 204 14.51 1.02 6.58
N LEU A 205 14.89 0.32 5.51
CA LEU A 205 14.19 -0.88 5.05
C LEU A 205 14.14 -1.97 6.12
N GLU A 206 15.26 -2.24 6.82
CA GLU A 206 15.29 -3.18 7.96
C GLU A 206 14.26 -2.80 9.03
N ARG A 207 14.09 -1.52 9.33
CA ARG A 207 13.13 -1.05 10.33
C ARG A 207 11.68 -1.08 9.84
N CYS A 208 11.43 -0.76 8.58
CA CYS A 208 10.10 -0.84 7.98
C CYS A 208 9.61 -2.29 7.89
N LEU A 209 10.52 -3.22 7.60
CA LEU A 209 10.23 -4.63 7.30
C LEU A 209 10.37 -5.57 8.52
N ARG A 210 10.34 -5.04 9.76
CA ARG A 210 10.23 -5.87 10.95
C ARG A 210 8.86 -6.51 11.02
N LYS A 211 8.82 -7.85 11.14
CA LYS A 211 7.56 -8.61 11.24
C LYS A 211 6.83 -8.33 12.55
N ASP A 212 7.58 -8.19 13.63
CA ASP A 212 7.05 -7.74 14.92
C ASP A 212 6.71 -6.24 14.84
N THR A 213 5.43 -5.92 14.97
CA THR A 213 4.91 -4.55 14.95
C THR A 213 5.51 -3.66 16.04
N GLN A 214 5.94 -4.24 17.18
CA GLN A 214 6.59 -3.48 18.26
C GLN A 214 8.00 -3.03 17.90
N GLN A 215 8.69 -3.78 17.04
CA GLN A 215 10.05 -3.48 16.57
C GLN A 215 10.07 -2.71 15.25
N ARG A 216 8.92 -2.65 14.56
CA ARG A 216 8.76 -1.92 13.32
C ARG A 216 8.76 -0.42 13.58
N LEU A 217 9.17 0.37 12.59
CA LEU A 217 9.07 1.82 12.63
C LEU A 217 7.61 2.23 12.94
N HIS A 218 7.43 3.10 13.93
CA HIS A 218 6.10 3.44 14.45
C HIS A 218 5.35 4.49 13.62
N SER A 219 6.11 5.37 12.96
CA SER A 219 5.56 6.45 12.15
C SER A 219 6.23 6.51 10.80
N ILE A 220 5.44 6.77 9.76
CA ILE A 220 5.98 7.02 8.42
C ILE A 220 6.76 8.34 8.36
N ALA A 221 6.47 9.31 9.24
CA ALA A 221 7.24 10.54 9.39
C ALA A 221 8.71 10.26 9.67
N ASP A 222 9.02 9.24 10.50
CA ASP A 222 10.40 8.85 10.80
C ASP A 222 11.13 8.33 9.55
N ALA A 223 10.41 7.68 8.61
CA ALA A 223 10.99 7.22 7.36
C ALA A 223 11.41 8.38 6.46
N ARG A 224 10.67 9.48 6.48
CA ARG A 224 10.96 10.68 5.68
C ARG A 224 12.21 11.44 6.17
N ILE A 225 12.51 11.34 7.45
CA ILE A 225 13.63 12.05 8.09
C ILE A 225 14.96 11.26 7.94
N MET A 226 14.91 9.97 7.76
CA MET A 226 16.07 9.07 7.66
C MET A 226 16.69 9.06 6.25
#